data_60b89d8aae7576866383d936225ce661
#
_entry.id   60b89d8aae7576866383d936225ce661
#
_cell.length_a   1.000
_cell.length_b   1.000
_cell.length_c   1.000
_cell.angle_alpha   90.00
_cell.angle_beta   90.00
_cell.angle_gamma   90.00
#
_symmetry.space_group_name_H-M   'P 1'
#
loop_
_entity.id
_entity.type
_entity.pdbx_description
1 polymer ?
#
loop_
_entity_poly.entity_id
_entity_poly.type
_entity_poly.pdbx_seq_one_letter_code
_entity_poly.pdbx_strand_id
1 'polypeptide(L)'
;MKRLFLLLLLIPSFVFAEGMYSPTWGFSLNLPEYYEYSEGDGKDRFSFKGPEGAVFDMIVYNGVYANIKEMAEDVAKRLGNKGDIDYFKYNGKQAAVLELNFGDKQNGWGICVELAGTKGGRPPLLLSLAYGPAAKNDLTLFHFSALDSIAPSDAEMLYPGMITEYAYPRGEQIITPIASSGVTAAICKNDTEAAQAFIEREFIILSTYVNTPAWQNAWLRYYRSIYRDSYTRVKNIADALIKKWGRGNERAFAQKALTFVQGFKYERNHEGSDFLNLVSTATKGGGDCDSRAMLWAIILNYADIRAAMMISPKYSHAMGLADVAGAGARFEAYETNWLVAETTAKIDIGLIDKEQADPKNWFGILFE
;
A
#
# COMPACT_ATOMS: atom_id res chain seq x y z
N MET A 1 41.33 -41.83 7.02
CA MET A 1 41.09 -40.36 7.25
C MET A 1 39.86 -39.96 6.50
N LYS A 2 38.70 -39.88 7.21
CA LYS A 2 37.42 -39.41 6.63
C LYS A 2 37.36 -37.89 6.76
N ARG A 3 37.37 -37.18 5.64
CA ARG A 3 37.15 -35.72 5.60
C ARG A 3 35.66 -35.44 5.78
N LEU A 4 35.33 -34.89 6.92
CA LEU A 4 34.01 -34.37 7.23
C LEU A 4 33.83 -33.03 6.47
N PHE A 5 33.02 -33.00 5.42
CA PHE A 5 32.61 -31.76 4.77
C PHE A 5 31.53 -31.13 5.62
N LEU A 6 31.88 -30.06 6.36
CA LEU A 6 30.95 -29.22 7.05
C LEU A 6 30.28 -28.33 6.00
N LEU A 7 29.03 -28.68 5.64
CA LEU A 7 28.19 -27.86 4.78
C LEU A 7 27.70 -26.67 5.65
N LEU A 8 28.39 -25.52 5.55
CA LEU A 8 27.86 -24.26 6.08
C LEU A 8 26.62 -23.90 5.26
N LEU A 9 25.44 -24.17 5.80
CA LEU A 9 24.20 -23.55 5.35
C LEU A 9 24.32 -22.05 5.64
N LEU A 10 24.73 -21.28 4.63
CA LEU A 10 24.50 -19.84 4.59
C LEU A 10 22.99 -19.63 4.58
N ILE A 11 22.42 -19.37 5.75
CA ILE A 11 21.07 -18.79 5.85
C ILE A 11 21.24 -17.39 5.26
N PRO A 12 20.63 -17.08 4.10
CA PRO A 12 20.66 -15.72 3.60
C PRO A 12 20.00 -14.85 4.65
N SER A 13 20.73 -13.86 5.15
CA SER A 13 20.14 -12.76 5.90
C SER A 13 19.20 -12.05 4.95
N PHE A 14 17.91 -12.39 4.99
CA PHE A 14 16.87 -11.68 4.25
C PHE A 14 16.75 -10.30 4.87
N VAL A 15 17.44 -9.34 4.30
CA VAL A 15 17.09 -7.92 4.41
C VAL A 15 15.79 -7.78 3.63
N PHE A 16 14.65 -7.79 4.31
CA PHE A 16 13.35 -7.59 3.70
C PHE A 16 13.20 -6.12 3.26
N ALA A 17 13.77 -5.77 2.11
CA ALA A 17 13.40 -4.57 1.34
C ALA A 17 12.18 -4.84 0.44
N GLU A 18 11.77 -6.11 0.34
CA GLU A 18 10.59 -6.59 -0.40
C GLU A 18 9.65 -7.26 0.59
N GLY A 19 8.32 -7.05 0.41
CA GLY A 19 7.29 -7.62 1.27
C GLY A 19 7.40 -9.15 1.40
N MET A 20 6.95 -9.71 2.52
CA MET A 20 6.88 -11.14 2.74
C MET A 20 5.61 -11.71 2.09
N TYR A 21 5.75 -12.83 1.38
CA TYR A 21 4.63 -13.64 0.88
C TYR A 21 4.65 -15.02 1.52
N SER A 22 3.50 -15.51 1.97
CA SER A 22 3.33 -16.87 2.49
C SER A 22 2.84 -17.82 1.41
N PRO A 23 3.69 -18.68 0.82
CA PRO A 23 3.25 -19.61 -0.22
C PRO A 23 2.28 -20.69 0.30
N THR A 24 2.26 -20.91 1.61
CA THR A 24 1.35 -21.89 2.24
C THR A 24 -0.06 -21.35 2.41
N TRP A 25 -0.18 -20.05 2.74
CA TRP A 25 -1.45 -19.44 3.15
C TRP A 25 -1.94 -18.35 2.20
N GLY A 26 -1.11 -17.89 1.26
CA GLY A 26 -1.46 -16.90 0.25
C GLY A 26 -1.59 -15.46 0.78
N PHE A 27 -1.19 -15.18 2.01
CA PHE A 27 -1.15 -13.81 2.51
C PHE A 27 0.17 -13.13 2.17
N SER A 28 0.16 -11.82 2.07
CA SER A 28 1.36 -10.98 1.97
C SER A 28 1.41 -9.92 3.07
N LEU A 29 2.60 -9.37 3.30
CA LEU A 29 2.91 -8.44 4.39
C LEU A 29 4.04 -7.51 3.95
N ASN A 30 3.94 -6.21 4.21
CA ASN A 30 4.98 -5.22 3.94
C ASN A 30 5.13 -4.26 5.13
N LEU A 31 5.86 -4.72 6.16
CA LEU A 31 6.06 -3.99 7.42
C LEU A 31 6.82 -2.66 7.19
N PRO A 32 6.62 -1.66 8.05
CA PRO A 32 7.52 -0.51 8.16
C PRO A 32 8.98 -0.94 8.35
N GLU A 33 9.91 -0.09 7.97
CA GLU A 33 11.34 -0.37 8.07
C GLU A 33 11.78 -0.63 9.51
N TYR A 34 12.89 -1.37 9.68
CA TYR A 34 13.44 -1.82 10.97
C TYR A 34 12.60 -2.84 11.73
N TYR A 35 11.53 -3.40 11.13
CA TYR A 35 10.99 -4.65 11.64
C TYR A 35 11.83 -5.81 11.12
N GLU A 36 12.36 -6.62 12.04
CA GLU A 36 13.22 -7.75 11.74
C GLU A 36 12.58 -9.04 12.24
N TYR A 37 12.61 -10.09 11.41
CA TYR A 37 12.15 -11.42 11.83
C TYR A 37 12.97 -11.88 13.04
N SER A 38 12.31 -12.27 14.11
CA SER A 38 12.95 -12.67 15.36
C SER A 38 12.78 -14.15 15.66
N GLU A 39 11.59 -14.70 15.48
CA GLU A 39 11.30 -16.11 15.74
C GLU A 39 10.03 -16.58 15.02
N GLY A 40 9.80 -17.91 14.97
CA GLY A 40 8.65 -18.55 14.36
C GLY A 40 9.04 -19.86 13.69
N ASP A 41 8.06 -20.55 13.11
CA ASP A 41 8.28 -21.79 12.35
C ASP A 41 8.38 -21.55 10.83
N GLY A 42 8.26 -20.29 10.40
CA GLY A 42 8.32 -19.89 9.01
C GLY A 42 7.13 -20.34 8.15
N LYS A 43 6.08 -20.90 8.78
CA LYS A 43 4.90 -21.42 8.10
C LYS A 43 3.60 -20.90 8.73
N ASP A 44 3.40 -21.20 10.00
CA ASP A 44 2.15 -20.89 10.73
C ASP A 44 2.36 -19.78 11.76
N ARG A 45 3.62 -19.48 12.14
CA ARG A 45 3.98 -18.52 13.18
C ARG A 45 5.14 -17.65 12.73
N PHE A 46 5.00 -16.35 12.93
CA PHE A 46 5.99 -15.33 12.59
C PHE A 46 5.99 -14.27 13.68
N SER A 47 7.17 -13.91 14.17
CA SER A 47 7.37 -12.81 15.11
C SER A 47 8.45 -11.88 14.59
N PHE A 48 8.19 -10.58 14.69
CA PHE A 48 9.11 -9.52 14.27
C PHE A 48 9.32 -8.55 15.42
N LYS A 49 10.55 -8.09 15.58
CA LYS A 49 10.91 -7.00 16.49
C LYS A 49 11.09 -5.74 15.69
N GLY A 50 10.37 -4.70 16.07
CA GLY A 50 10.43 -3.38 15.47
C GLY A 50 11.20 -2.37 16.33
N PRO A 51 11.25 -1.11 15.90
CA PRO A 51 11.90 -0.05 16.63
C PRO A 51 11.24 0.20 17.99
N GLU A 52 12.01 0.72 18.94
CA GLU A 52 11.57 1.16 20.27
C GLU A 52 10.79 0.11 21.10
N GLY A 53 11.02 -1.16 20.83
CA GLY A 53 10.36 -2.26 21.52
C GLY A 53 8.99 -2.66 20.93
N ALA A 54 8.67 -2.17 19.73
CA ALA A 54 7.52 -2.66 18.97
C ALA A 54 7.69 -4.15 18.64
N VAL A 55 6.59 -4.88 18.68
CA VAL A 55 6.50 -6.31 18.31
C VAL A 55 5.36 -6.49 17.34
N PHE A 56 5.56 -7.35 16.36
CA PHE A 56 4.53 -7.76 15.42
C PHE A 56 4.50 -9.28 15.33
N ASP A 57 3.42 -9.89 15.81
CA ASP A 57 3.23 -11.34 15.85
C ASP A 57 2.11 -11.76 14.89
N MET A 58 2.33 -12.86 14.17
CA MET A 58 1.32 -13.48 13.31
C MET A 58 1.21 -14.97 13.57
N ILE A 59 -0.03 -15.46 13.62
CA ILE A 59 -0.33 -16.89 13.81
C ILE A 59 -1.48 -17.30 12.89
N VAL A 60 -1.29 -18.38 12.12
CA VAL A 60 -2.35 -18.99 11.34
C VAL A 60 -2.93 -20.17 12.10
N TYR A 61 -4.23 -20.14 12.34
CA TYR A 61 -5.01 -21.24 12.93
C TYR A 61 -5.80 -21.97 11.84
N ASN A 62 -5.46 -23.22 11.61
CA ASN A 62 -6.12 -24.05 10.60
C ASN A 62 -6.91 -25.17 11.27
N GLY A 63 -8.25 -25.04 11.28
CA GLY A 63 -9.16 -26.03 11.85
C GLY A 63 -9.26 -26.03 13.39
N VAL A 64 -8.64 -25.05 14.06
CA VAL A 64 -8.65 -24.93 15.54
C VAL A 64 -9.95 -24.28 16.01
N TYR A 65 -10.37 -23.20 15.37
CA TYR A 65 -11.58 -22.44 15.73
C TYR A 65 -12.65 -22.59 14.65
N ALA A 66 -13.91 -22.46 15.04
CA ALA A 66 -15.03 -22.51 14.12
C ALA A 66 -15.19 -21.22 13.28
N ASN A 67 -14.80 -20.08 13.83
CA ASN A 67 -14.98 -18.76 13.19
C ASN A 67 -14.09 -17.70 13.89
N ILE A 68 -14.09 -16.48 13.32
CA ILE A 68 -13.35 -15.31 13.84
C ILE A 68 -13.74 -14.96 15.28
N LYS A 69 -15.02 -15.02 15.61
CA LYS A 69 -15.51 -14.66 16.95
C LYS A 69 -14.91 -15.57 18.01
N GLU A 70 -15.00 -16.87 17.81
CA GLU A 70 -14.44 -17.87 18.74
C GLU A 70 -12.92 -17.67 18.90
N MET A 71 -12.19 -17.43 17.82
CA MET A 71 -10.76 -17.18 17.86
C MET A 71 -10.43 -15.90 18.64
N ALA A 72 -11.07 -14.78 18.31
CA ALA A 72 -10.78 -13.48 18.92
C ALA A 72 -11.07 -13.49 20.44
N GLU A 73 -12.21 -14.05 20.85
CA GLU A 73 -12.59 -14.16 22.27
C GLU A 73 -11.64 -15.08 23.06
N ASP A 74 -11.27 -16.25 22.51
CA ASP A 74 -10.33 -17.17 23.17
C ASP A 74 -8.92 -16.57 23.27
N VAL A 75 -8.43 -15.92 22.19
CA VAL A 75 -7.13 -15.26 22.19
C VAL A 75 -7.11 -14.12 23.21
N ALA A 76 -8.10 -13.23 23.20
CA ALA A 76 -8.18 -12.13 24.17
C ALA A 76 -8.18 -12.64 25.61
N LYS A 77 -8.95 -13.69 25.89
CA LYS A 77 -8.98 -14.33 27.20
C LYS A 77 -7.62 -14.93 27.62
N ARG A 78 -6.96 -15.66 26.73
CA ARG A 78 -5.64 -16.28 27.01
C ARG A 78 -4.55 -15.24 27.24
N LEU A 79 -4.61 -14.13 26.53
CA LEU A 79 -3.69 -13.00 26.69
C LEU A 79 -4.00 -12.16 27.93
N GLY A 80 -5.15 -12.37 28.59
CA GLY A 80 -5.61 -11.50 29.68
C GLY A 80 -5.91 -10.07 29.20
N ASN A 81 -6.28 -9.91 27.93
CA ASN A 81 -6.60 -8.64 27.33
C ASN A 81 -7.84 -8.01 27.97
N LYS A 82 -7.77 -6.70 28.23
CA LYS A 82 -8.87 -5.90 28.81
C LYS A 82 -9.46 -4.89 27.82
N GLY A 83 -8.92 -4.84 26.60
CA GLY A 83 -9.42 -3.99 25.52
C GLY A 83 -10.61 -4.63 24.80
N ASP A 84 -11.26 -3.84 23.98
CA ASP A 84 -12.46 -4.20 23.24
C ASP A 84 -12.17 -5.04 21.99
N ILE A 85 -13.20 -5.75 21.52
CA ILE A 85 -13.18 -6.53 20.28
C ILE A 85 -14.35 -6.09 19.42
N ASP A 86 -14.06 -5.58 18.22
CA ASP A 86 -15.06 -5.19 17.23
C ASP A 86 -15.03 -6.13 16.02
N TYR A 87 -16.22 -6.51 15.55
CA TYR A 87 -16.37 -7.40 14.40
C TYR A 87 -16.85 -6.64 13.16
N PHE A 88 -16.21 -6.93 12.03
CA PHE A 88 -16.57 -6.29 10.76
C PHE A 88 -16.39 -7.24 9.57
N LYS A 89 -16.68 -6.76 8.37
CA LYS A 89 -16.39 -7.48 7.13
C LYS A 89 -15.34 -6.74 6.35
N TYR A 90 -14.28 -7.44 5.99
CA TYR A 90 -13.20 -6.95 5.15
C TYR A 90 -13.26 -7.63 3.78
N ASN A 91 -13.65 -6.90 2.74
CA ASN A 91 -13.83 -7.40 1.37
C ASN A 91 -14.62 -8.74 1.32
N GLY A 92 -15.70 -8.81 2.10
CA GLY A 92 -16.56 -10.00 2.19
C GLY A 92 -16.11 -11.07 3.20
N LYS A 93 -14.85 -11.04 3.68
CA LYS A 93 -14.31 -11.94 4.71
C LYS A 93 -14.76 -11.50 6.11
N GLN A 94 -14.93 -12.43 7.03
CA GLN A 94 -15.14 -12.11 8.44
C GLN A 94 -13.80 -11.62 9.03
N ALA A 95 -13.87 -10.55 9.82
CA ALA A 95 -12.71 -9.98 10.47
C ALA A 95 -13.07 -9.42 11.86
N ALA A 96 -12.06 -9.22 12.71
CA ALA A 96 -12.20 -8.50 13.97
C ALA A 96 -10.97 -7.63 14.22
N VAL A 97 -11.20 -6.47 14.85
CA VAL A 97 -10.15 -5.63 15.44
C VAL A 97 -10.14 -5.88 16.94
N LEU A 98 -8.97 -5.99 17.52
CA LEU A 98 -8.75 -6.08 18.95
C LEU A 98 -7.98 -4.86 19.43
N GLU A 99 -8.50 -4.11 20.38
CA GLU A 99 -7.69 -3.20 21.17
C GLU A 99 -6.91 -4.04 22.19
N LEU A 100 -5.58 -3.91 22.20
CA LEU A 100 -4.72 -4.65 23.14
C LEU A 100 -4.37 -3.77 24.33
N ASN A 101 -4.80 -4.21 25.51
CA ASN A 101 -4.55 -3.52 26.77
C ASN A 101 -4.05 -4.51 27.82
N PHE A 102 -2.75 -4.50 28.08
CA PHE A 102 -2.07 -5.33 29.07
C PHE A 102 -1.67 -4.53 30.34
N GLY A 103 -2.41 -3.49 30.64
CA GLY A 103 -2.14 -2.55 31.74
C GLY A 103 -1.03 -1.56 31.41
N ASP A 104 -0.29 -1.11 32.41
CA ASP A 104 0.72 -0.04 32.26
C ASP A 104 1.98 -0.47 31.49
N LYS A 105 2.09 -1.73 31.06
CA LYS A 105 3.32 -2.26 30.46
C LYS A 105 3.29 -2.21 28.94
N GLN A 106 2.21 -2.69 28.35
CA GLN A 106 2.08 -2.84 26.89
C GLN A 106 0.67 -2.52 26.44
N ASN A 107 0.56 -1.93 25.26
CA ASN A 107 -0.67 -1.74 24.51
C ASN A 107 -0.42 -1.94 23.02
N GLY A 108 -1.49 -1.96 22.25
CA GLY A 108 -1.42 -2.13 20.80
C GLY A 108 -2.75 -2.48 20.19
N TRP A 109 -2.68 -3.13 19.05
CA TRP A 109 -3.84 -3.51 18.24
C TRP A 109 -3.65 -4.90 17.64
N GLY A 110 -4.75 -5.56 17.35
CA GLY A 110 -4.76 -6.85 16.67
C GLY A 110 -5.82 -6.92 15.59
N ILE A 111 -5.58 -7.78 14.61
CA ILE A 111 -6.53 -8.15 13.56
C ILE A 111 -6.69 -9.66 13.55
N CYS A 112 -7.93 -10.09 13.46
CA CYS A 112 -8.30 -11.46 13.09
C CYS A 112 -8.98 -11.41 11.73
N VAL A 113 -8.60 -12.28 10.78
CA VAL A 113 -9.22 -12.33 9.45
C VAL A 113 -9.22 -13.73 8.86
N GLU A 114 -10.24 -14.05 8.06
CA GLU A 114 -10.29 -15.26 7.26
C GLU A 114 -9.28 -15.21 6.12
N LEU A 115 -8.49 -16.26 5.95
CA LEU A 115 -7.61 -16.43 4.79
C LEU A 115 -8.36 -17.11 3.62
N ALA A 116 -7.75 -17.10 2.46
CA ALA A 116 -8.28 -17.82 1.29
C ALA A 116 -8.15 -19.34 1.46
N GLY A 117 -9.02 -20.06 0.76
CA GLY A 117 -9.04 -21.52 0.78
C GLY A 117 -9.89 -22.10 1.92
N THR A 118 -10.11 -23.40 1.86
CA THR A 118 -10.86 -24.14 2.88
C THR A 118 -10.18 -25.47 3.16
N LYS A 119 -10.06 -25.83 4.44
CA LYS A 119 -9.69 -27.18 4.87
C LYS A 119 -10.81 -27.73 5.76
N GLY A 120 -11.42 -28.84 5.34
CA GLY A 120 -12.55 -29.38 6.07
C GLY A 120 -13.79 -28.48 6.08
N GLY A 121 -13.99 -27.65 5.06
CA GLY A 121 -15.15 -26.75 4.93
C GLY A 121 -15.04 -25.42 5.69
N ARG A 122 -13.90 -25.11 6.30
CA ARG A 122 -13.66 -23.87 7.06
C ARG A 122 -12.42 -23.15 6.52
N PRO A 123 -12.42 -21.79 6.45
CA PRO A 123 -11.22 -21.04 6.10
C PRO A 123 -10.18 -21.13 7.24
N PRO A 124 -8.90 -21.11 6.92
CA PRO A 124 -7.86 -20.79 7.90
C PRO A 124 -8.04 -19.37 8.44
N LEU A 125 -7.68 -19.14 9.69
CA LEU A 125 -7.84 -17.85 10.36
C LEU A 125 -6.47 -17.29 10.70
N LEU A 126 -6.22 -16.03 10.29
CA LEU A 126 -5.01 -15.30 10.63
C LEU A 126 -5.27 -14.39 11.82
N LEU A 127 -4.45 -14.51 12.83
CA LEU A 127 -4.28 -13.55 13.92
C LEU A 127 -3.01 -12.75 13.67
N SER A 128 -3.08 -11.42 13.78
CA SER A 128 -1.94 -10.53 13.75
C SER A 128 -2.03 -9.55 14.90
N LEU A 129 -0.94 -9.38 15.65
CA LEU A 129 -0.87 -8.52 16.83
C LEU A 129 0.30 -7.55 16.65
N ALA A 130 0.04 -6.25 16.78
CA ALA A 130 1.03 -5.19 16.77
C ALA A 130 0.97 -4.47 18.12
N TYR A 131 2.02 -4.55 18.91
CA TYR A 131 2.03 -4.00 20.28
C TYR A 131 3.43 -3.53 20.69
N GLY A 132 3.48 -2.75 21.76
CA GLY A 132 4.75 -2.24 22.29
C GLY A 132 4.59 -1.63 23.68
N PRO A 133 5.65 -0.99 24.21
CA PRO A 133 5.60 -0.35 25.53
C PRO A 133 4.51 0.72 25.59
N ALA A 134 3.63 0.64 26.59
CA ALA A 134 2.49 1.56 26.76
C ALA A 134 2.90 3.04 26.91
N ALA A 135 4.14 3.31 27.34
CA ALA A 135 4.68 4.66 27.46
C ALA A 135 5.07 5.30 26.10
N LYS A 136 4.95 4.57 24.99
CA LYS A 136 5.35 4.98 23.63
C LYS A 136 4.11 5.15 22.74
N ASN A 137 3.37 6.24 22.93
CA ASN A 137 2.11 6.51 22.20
C ASN A 137 2.29 6.66 20.67
N ASP A 138 3.45 7.11 20.23
CA ASP A 138 3.83 7.26 18.82
C ASP A 138 3.96 5.93 18.07
N LEU A 139 4.10 4.80 18.78
CA LEU A 139 4.07 3.47 18.16
C LEU A 139 2.69 3.10 17.57
N THR A 140 1.60 3.75 17.96
CA THR A 140 0.26 3.45 17.46
C THR A 140 0.18 3.58 15.92
N LEU A 141 0.81 4.59 15.35
CA LEU A 141 0.83 4.76 13.88
C LEU A 141 1.59 3.61 13.20
N PHE A 142 2.69 3.15 13.79
CA PHE A 142 3.44 1.98 13.31
C PHE A 142 2.64 0.69 13.43
N HIS A 143 1.89 0.51 14.52
CA HIS A 143 0.99 -0.63 14.70
C HIS A 143 -0.09 -0.66 13.59
N PHE A 144 -0.72 0.48 13.31
CA PHE A 144 -1.72 0.58 12.24
C PHE A 144 -1.13 0.34 10.86
N SER A 145 0.05 0.91 10.56
CA SER A 145 0.74 0.67 9.29
C SER A 145 1.12 -0.80 9.10
N ALA A 146 1.65 -1.44 10.15
CA ALA A 146 2.00 -2.86 10.13
C ALA A 146 0.76 -3.74 9.88
N LEU A 147 -0.35 -3.51 10.59
CA LEU A 147 -1.60 -4.26 10.43
C LEU A 147 -2.25 -4.01 9.05
N ASP A 148 -2.25 -2.76 8.56
CA ASP A 148 -2.76 -2.41 7.23
C ASP A 148 -1.91 -2.97 6.09
N SER A 149 -0.64 -3.29 6.34
CA SER A 149 0.24 -3.86 5.32
C SER A 149 -0.13 -5.29 4.92
N ILE A 150 -0.94 -5.99 5.73
CA ILE A 150 -1.37 -7.35 5.47
C ILE A 150 -2.38 -7.39 4.32
N ALA A 151 -2.14 -8.26 3.33
CA ALA A 151 -3.15 -8.69 2.37
C ALA A 151 -3.45 -10.19 2.62
N PRO A 152 -4.67 -10.55 3.06
CA PRO A 152 -4.99 -11.94 3.41
C PRO A 152 -5.11 -12.87 2.21
N SER A 153 -5.11 -12.36 0.99
CA SER A 153 -4.97 -13.13 -0.27
C SER A 153 -4.60 -12.20 -1.42
N ASP A 154 -4.33 -12.80 -2.59
CA ASP A 154 -4.01 -12.05 -3.82
C ASP A 154 -5.11 -11.03 -4.19
N ALA A 155 -6.39 -11.33 -3.86
CA ALA A 155 -7.50 -10.42 -4.12
C ALA A 155 -7.41 -9.10 -3.34
N GLU A 156 -6.73 -9.09 -2.20
CA GLU A 156 -6.55 -7.93 -1.35
C GLU A 156 -5.17 -7.27 -1.50
N MET A 157 -4.30 -7.73 -2.39
CA MET A 157 -2.99 -7.10 -2.63
C MET A 157 -3.11 -5.65 -3.08
N LEU A 158 -4.15 -5.32 -3.84
CA LEU A 158 -4.47 -3.96 -4.30
C LEU A 158 -5.77 -3.44 -3.66
N TYR A 159 -5.98 -3.74 -2.38
CA TYR A 159 -7.15 -3.33 -1.62
C TYR A 159 -6.71 -2.55 -0.36
N PRO A 160 -7.47 -1.55 0.12
CA PRO A 160 -7.15 -0.81 1.35
C PRO A 160 -6.91 -1.73 2.54
N GLY A 161 -6.08 -1.30 3.47
CA GLY A 161 -5.75 -2.08 4.66
C GLY A 161 -6.93 -2.28 5.62
N MET A 162 -6.83 -3.28 6.48
CA MET A 162 -7.94 -3.70 7.36
C MET A 162 -8.27 -2.67 8.46
N ILE A 163 -7.28 -1.97 9.02
CA ILE A 163 -7.50 -0.90 10.00
C ILE A 163 -8.17 0.29 9.33
N THR A 164 -7.73 0.66 8.12
CA THR A 164 -8.33 1.74 7.34
C THR A 164 -9.78 1.42 6.96
N GLU A 165 -10.08 0.20 6.51
CA GLU A 165 -11.46 -0.24 6.21
C GLU A 165 -12.36 -0.33 7.45
N TYR A 166 -11.81 -0.69 8.60
CA TYR A 166 -12.52 -0.69 9.87
C TYR A 166 -12.89 0.74 10.30
N ALA A 167 -11.93 1.67 10.25
CA ALA A 167 -12.14 3.06 10.65
C ALA A 167 -13.06 3.83 9.67
N TYR A 168 -12.99 3.51 8.38
CA TYR A 168 -13.76 4.16 7.31
C TYR A 168 -14.46 3.12 6.43
N PRO A 169 -15.53 2.48 6.93
CA PRO A 169 -16.20 1.40 6.21
C PRO A 169 -16.70 1.83 4.84
N ARG A 170 -16.43 1.02 3.82
CA ARG A 170 -16.96 1.21 2.48
C ARG A 170 -18.41 0.74 2.43
N GLY A 171 -19.29 1.59 1.97
CA GLY A 171 -20.72 1.30 1.93
C GLY A 171 -21.46 2.19 0.94
N GLU A 172 -21.98 3.31 1.41
CA GLU A 172 -22.75 4.24 0.59
C GLU A 172 -21.91 4.78 -0.57
N GLN A 173 -22.46 4.67 -1.80
CA GLN A 173 -21.87 5.25 -3.00
C GLN A 173 -22.57 6.52 -3.42
N ILE A 174 -21.79 7.51 -3.83
CA ILE A 174 -22.27 8.78 -4.37
C ILE A 174 -21.80 8.97 -5.81
N ILE A 175 -22.68 9.50 -6.66
CA ILE A 175 -22.33 9.82 -8.05
C ILE A 175 -21.62 11.17 -8.06
N THR A 176 -20.35 11.16 -8.46
CA THR A 176 -19.48 12.34 -8.40
C THR A 176 -18.94 12.67 -9.79
N PRO A 177 -18.99 13.97 -10.21
CA PRO A 177 -18.33 14.41 -11.43
C PRO A 177 -16.81 14.19 -11.38
N ILE A 178 -16.21 13.74 -12.49
CA ILE A 178 -14.77 13.70 -12.67
C ILE A 178 -14.32 15.00 -13.34
N ALA A 179 -13.39 15.70 -12.72
CA ALA A 179 -12.95 17.04 -13.16
C ALA A 179 -12.62 17.09 -14.64
N SER A 180 -13.12 18.12 -15.33
CA SER A 180 -12.81 18.43 -16.74
C SER A 180 -13.06 17.27 -17.73
N SER A 181 -13.61 16.14 -17.28
CA SER A 181 -13.83 14.97 -18.13
C SER A 181 -15.21 14.91 -18.77
N GLY A 182 -16.22 15.56 -18.17
CA GLY A 182 -17.61 15.47 -18.61
C GLY A 182 -18.26 14.11 -18.35
N VAL A 183 -17.69 13.27 -17.48
CA VAL A 183 -18.28 12.01 -17.00
C VAL A 183 -18.39 12.01 -15.49
N THR A 184 -19.19 11.08 -14.96
CA THR A 184 -19.35 10.85 -13.50
C THR A 184 -18.92 9.44 -13.16
N ALA A 185 -18.56 9.21 -11.90
CA ALA A 185 -18.32 7.90 -11.34
C ALA A 185 -19.02 7.72 -10.00
N ALA A 186 -19.37 6.48 -9.66
CA ALA A 186 -19.83 6.12 -8.33
C ALA A 186 -18.59 5.88 -7.45
N ILE A 187 -18.43 6.66 -6.39
CA ILE A 187 -17.34 6.53 -5.40
C ILE A 187 -17.95 6.28 -4.02
N CYS A 188 -17.24 5.57 -3.14
CA CYS A 188 -17.71 5.45 -1.76
C CYS A 188 -17.57 6.78 -1.03
N LYS A 189 -18.57 7.12 -0.23
CA LYS A 189 -18.66 8.40 0.47
C LYS A 189 -17.43 8.68 1.35
N ASN A 190 -16.90 7.64 1.99
CA ASN A 190 -15.76 7.73 2.90
C ASN A 190 -14.40 7.65 2.18
N ASP A 191 -14.33 7.34 0.89
CA ASP A 191 -13.05 7.07 0.18
C ASP A 191 -12.08 8.26 0.23
N THR A 192 -12.58 9.48 0.15
CA THR A 192 -11.73 10.69 0.21
C THR A 192 -11.07 10.86 1.58
N GLU A 193 -11.86 10.73 2.65
CA GLU A 193 -11.38 10.90 4.02
C GLU A 193 -10.46 9.74 4.41
N ALA A 194 -10.86 8.51 4.12
CA ALA A 194 -10.08 7.32 4.37
C ALA A 194 -8.69 7.37 3.71
N ALA A 195 -8.65 7.68 2.41
CA ALA A 195 -7.39 7.75 1.68
C ALA A 195 -6.49 8.89 2.16
N GLN A 196 -7.05 10.05 2.53
CA GLN A 196 -6.22 11.15 3.07
C GLN A 196 -5.69 10.81 4.46
N ALA A 197 -6.50 10.25 5.34
CA ALA A 197 -6.04 9.80 6.67
C ALA A 197 -4.94 8.75 6.58
N PHE A 198 -5.07 7.81 5.62
CA PHE A 198 -4.01 6.84 5.31
C PHE A 198 -2.71 7.51 4.88
N ILE A 199 -2.78 8.44 3.92
CA ILE A 199 -1.61 9.17 3.39
C ILE A 199 -0.90 9.94 4.51
N GLU A 200 -1.64 10.68 5.34
CA GLU A 200 -1.07 11.46 6.44
C GLU A 200 -0.36 10.54 7.47
N ARG A 201 -0.96 9.41 7.81
CA ARG A 201 -0.32 8.42 8.68
C ARG A 201 1.00 7.92 8.10
N GLU A 202 0.99 7.46 6.85
CA GLU A 202 2.19 6.93 6.20
C GLU A 202 3.26 8.02 5.98
N PHE A 203 2.86 9.28 5.79
CA PHE A 203 3.78 10.41 5.71
C PHE A 203 4.47 10.71 7.05
N ILE A 204 3.74 10.64 8.19
CA ILE A 204 4.34 10.79 9.52
C ILE A 204 5.38 9.69 9.74
N ILE A 205 5.05 8.43 9.39
CA ILE A 205 5.98 7.30 9.50
C ILE A 205 7.19 7.50 8.59
N LEU A 206 6.99 7.87 7.32
CA LEU A 206 8.06 8.18 6.37
C LEU A 206 9.01 9.25 6.94
N SER A 207 8.46 10.28 7.59
CA SER A 207 9.24 11.39 8.16
C SER A 207 10.23 10.94 9.25
N THR A 208 9.96 9.82 9.92
CA THR A 208 10.87 9.26 10.93
C THR A 208 12.15 8.67 10.33
N TYR A 209 12.12 8.35 9.04
CA TYR A 209 13.26 7.76 8.32
C TYR A 209 14.16 8.79 7.63
N VAL A 210 13.81 10.06 7.66
CA VAL A 210 14.65 11.13 7.09
C VAL A 210 16.04 11.09 7.69
N ASN A 211 17.08 11.13 6.84
CA ASN A 211 18.50 11.01 7.20
C ASN A 211 18.90 9.66 7.83
N THR A 212 18.10 8.62 7.71
CA THR A 212 18.48 7.25 8.08
C THR A 212 18.89 6.43 6.86
N PRO A 213 19.61 5.30 7.01
CA PRO A 213 19.90 4.40 5.90
C PRO A 213 18.65 3.79 5.23
N ALA A 214 17.52 3.75 5.94
CA ALA A 214 16.26 3.17 5.44
C ALA A 214 15.41 4.14 4.59
N TRP A 215 15.77 5.42 4.50
CA TRP A 215 14.93 6.46 3.88
C TRP A 215 14.45 6.11 2.46
N GLN A 216 15.31 5.50 1.65
CA GLN A 216 14.96 5.13 0.27
C GLN A 216 13.92 4.00 0.23
N ASN A 217 14.08 2.97 1.07
CA ASN A 217 13.11 1.88 1.18
C ASN A 217 11.79 2.39 1.76
N ALA A 218 11.85 3.26 2.77
CA ALA A 218 10.65 3.89 3.34
C ALA A 218 9.87 4.71 2.29
N TRP A 219 10.56 5.39 1.40
CA TRP A 219 9.92 6.07 0.28
C TRP A 219 9.26 5.11 -0.71
N LEU A 220 9.96 4.05 -1.11
CA LEU A 220 9.37 3.01 -1.98
C LEU A 220 8.12 2.40 -1.34
N ARG A 221 8.18 2.06 -0.04
CA ARG A 221 7.03 1.53 0.70
C ARG A 221 5.89 2.55 0.77
N TYR A 222 6.16 3.82 1.06
CA TYR A 222 5.18 4.91 1.11
C TYR A 222 4.36 4.99 -0.18
N TYR A 223 5.00 5.08 -1.35
CA TYR A 223 4.27 5.17 -2.61
C TYR A 223 3.54 3.87 -2.98
N ARG A 224 4.14 2.71 -2.71
CA ARG A 224 3.47 1.41 -2.94
C ARG A 224 2.24 1.23 -2.07
N SER A 225 2.30 1.64 -0.81
CA SER A 225 1.15 1.54 0.10
C SER A 225 0.01 2.50 -0.27
N ILE A 226 0.34 3.73 -0.71
CA ILE A 226 -0.67 4.66 -1.25
C ILE A 226 -1.29 4.13 -2.55
N TYR A 227 -0.48 3.57 -3.45
CA TYR A 227 -0.98 2.93 -4.67
C TYR A 227 -1.97 1.80 -4.33
N ARG A 228 -1.59 0.90 -3.43
CA ARG A 228 -2.44 -0.19 -2.95
C ARG A 228 -3.76 0.33 -2.38
N ASP A 229 -3.73 1.29 -1.46
CA ASP A 229 -4.93 1.86 -0.84
C ASP A 229 -5.84 2.54 -1.88
N SER A 230 -5.25 3.23 -2.84
CA SER A 230 -5.97 4.03 -3.83
C SER A 230 -6.52 3.19 -4.99
N TYR A 231 -5.92 2.05 -5.32
CA TYR A 231 -6.20 1.31 -6.54
C TYR A 231 -7.70 1.02 -6.72
N THR A 232 -8.31 0.34 -5.75
CA THR A 232 -9.75 0.03 -5.83
C THR A 232 -10.65 1.24 -5.58
N ARG A 233 -10.18 2.28 -4.88
CA ARG A 233 -10.97 3.50 -4.66
C ARG A 233 -11.18 4.30 -5.94
N VAL A 234 -10.20 4.32 -6.84
CA VAL A 234 -10.30 5.04 -8.13
C VAL A 234 -10.78 4.16 -9.28
N LYS A 235 -11.11 2.89 -9.03
CA LYS A 235 -11.54 1.95 -10.08
C LYS A 235 -12.67 2.50 -10.95
N ASN A 236 -13.77 2.93 -10.35
CA ASN A 236 -14.93 3.42 -11.09
C ASN A 236 -14.63 4.71 -11.85
N ILE A 237 -13.69 5.53 -11.36
CA ILE A 237 -13.18 6.72 -12.05
C ILE A 237 -12.41 6.29 -13.31
N ALA A 238 -11.48 5.37 -13.18
CA ALA A 238 -10.70 4.82 -14.30
C ALA A 238 -11.62 4.17 -15.34
N ASP A 239 -12.56 3.32 -14.92
CA ASP A 239 -13.53 2.67 -15.82
C ASP A 239 -14.37 3.68 -16.62
N ALA A 240 -14.84 4.75 -15.97
CA ALA A 240 -15.61 5.80 -16.63
C ALA A 240 -14.77 6.56 -17.68
N LEU A 241 -13.50 6.87 -17.37
CA LEU A 241 -12.57 7.51 -18.29
C LEU A 241 -12.19 6.60 -19.46
N ILE A 242 -11.89 5.32 -19.19
CA ILE A 242 -11.57 4.32 -20.21
C ILE A 242 -12.76 4.14 -21.17
N LYS A 243 -13.98 4.04 -20.61
CA LYS A 243 -15.21 3.94 -21.43
C LYS A 243 -15.39 5.16 -22.33
N LYS A 244 -15.12 6.36 -21.82
CA LYS A 244 -15.23 7.61 -22.60
C LYS A 244 -14.18 7.72 -23.70
N TRP A 245 -12.92 7.38 -23.39
CA TRP A 245 -11.81 7.61 -24.31
C TRP A 245 -11.62 6.48 -25.32
N GLY A 246 -12.09 5.26 -25.00
CA GLY A 246 -11.79 4.04 -25.72
C GLY A 246 -10.33 3.62 -25.53
N ARG A 247 -10.04 2.33 -25.51
CA ARG A 247 -8.66 1.83 -25.29
C ARG A 247 -7.73 2.18 -26.47
N GLY A 248 -8.06 1.78 -27.68
CA GLY A 248 -7.33 2.11 -28.89
C GLY A 248 -5.82 1.81 -28.84
N ASN A 249 -5.00 2.69 -29.43
CA ASN A 249 -3.54 2.59 -29.37
C ASN A 249 -3.04 3.01 -27.97
N GLU A 250 -2.18 2.19 -27.36
CA GLU A 250 -1.69 2.38 -25.97
C GLU A 250 -1.03 3.74 -25.76
N ARG A 251 -0.12 4.14 -26.66
CA ARG A 251 0.54 5.46 -26.57
C ARG A 251 -0.47 6.61 -26.68
N ALA A 252 -1.43 6.49 -27.59
CA ALA A 252 -2.46 7.52 -27.74
C ALA A 252 -3.38 7.60 -26.53
N PHE A 253 -3.69 6.44 -25.90
CA PHE A 253 -4.43 6.40 -24.64
C PHE A 253 -3.61 7.03 -23.50
N ALA A 254 -2.33 6.66 -23.35
CA ALA A 254 -1.43 7.20 -22.36
C ALA A 254 -1.30 8.74 -22.50
N GLN A 255 -1.22 9.26 -23.75
CA GLN A 255 -1.23 10.70 -24.00
C GLN A 255 -2.55 11.38 -23.62
N LYS A 256 -3.71 10.75 -23.87
CA LYS A 256 -5.02 11.30 -23.44
C LYS A 256 -5.10 11.38 -21.90
N ALA A 257 -4.70 10.31 -21.21
CA ALA A 257 -4.65 10.29 -19.77
C ALA A 257 -3.65 11.32 -19.21
N LEU A 258 -2.50 11.51 -19.88
CA LEU A 258 -1.51 12.52 -19.53
C LEU A 258 -2.10 13.94 -19.68
N THR A 259 -2.72 14.23 -20.82
CA THR A 259 -3.36 15.54 -21.07
C THR A 259 -4.45 15.83 -20.03
N PHE A 260 -5.16 14.82 -19.58
CA PHE A 260 -6.18 14.93 -18.52
C PHE A 260 -5.57 15.40 -17.20
N VAL A 261 -4.52 14.73 -16.69
CA VAL A 261 -3.89 15.11 -15.41
C VAL A 261 -3.08 16.41 -15.53
N GLN A 262 -2.50 16.73 -16.69
CA GLN A 262 -1.84 18.00 -16.96
C GLN A 262 -2.80 19.21 -16.93
N GLY A 263 -4.09 18.95 -17.13
CA GLY A 263 -5.14 19.97 -17.04
C GLY A 263 -5.50 20.39 -15.60
N PHE A 264 -4.99 19.69 -14.60
CA PHE A 264 -5.33 19.94 -13.20
C PHE A 264 -4.61 21.18 -12.66
N LYS A 265 -5.19 21.80 -11.63
CA LYS A 265 -4.55 22.87 -10.88
C LYS A 265 -3.42 22.28 -10.03
N TYR A 266 -2.22 22.87 -10.10
CA TYR A 266 -1.12 22.46 -9.22
C TYR A 266 -1.37 22.97 -7.81
N GLU A 267 -1.44 22.06 -6.86
CA GLU A 267 -1.71 22.36 -5.44
C GLU A 267 -0.78 21.53 -4.56
N ARG A 268 -0.22 22.15 -3.54
CA ARG A 268 0.59 21.51 -2.48
C ARG A 268 -0.01 21.82 -1.11
N ASN A 269 -0.03 20.84 -0.24
CA ASN A 269 -0.29 21.05 1.17
C ASN A 269 1.03 21.35 1.88
N HIS A 270 1.09 22.39 2.69
CA HIS A 270 2.28 22.79 3.43
C HIS A 270 2.23 22.40 4.91
N GLU A 271 1.10 21.86 5.38
CA GLU A 271 0.87 21.50 6.78
C GLU A 271 0.90 20.00 7.05
N GLY A 272 1.06 19.18 6.03
CA GLY A 272 1.08 17.73 6.10
C GLY A 272 1.76 17.11 4.89
N SER A 273 1.28 15.97 4.41
CA SER A 273 1.72 15.42 3.12
C SER A 273 1.30 16.34 1.97
N ASP A 274 2.21 16.59 1.02
CA ASP A 274 1.88 17.26 -0.24
C ASP A 274 0.93 16.41 -1.09
N PHE A 275 0.91 15.10 -0.86
CA PHE A 275 0.14 14.14 -1.62
C PHE A 275 -1.36 14.29 -1.34
N LEU A 276 -2.11 14.79 -2.33
CA LEU A 276 -3.58 14.79 -2.28
C LEU A 276 -4.11 13.41 -2.67
N ASN A 277 -5.03 12.85 -1.88
CA ASN A 277 -5.61 11.54 -2.21
C ASN A 277 -6.21 11.52 -3.64
N LEU A 278 -6.10 10.37 -4.31
CA LEU A 278 -6.37 10.28 -5.75
C LEU A 278 -7.85 10.44 -6.12
N VAL A 279 -8.76 10.16 -5.19
CA VAL A 279 -10.20 10.42 -5.39
C VAL A 279 -10.44 11.93 -5.48
N SER A 280 -9.89 12.72 -4.56
CA SER A 280 -9.94 14.18 -4.63
C SER A 280 -9.20 14.73 -5.85
N THR A 281 -8.01 14.22 -6.15
CA THR A 281 -7.23 14.60 -7.34
C THR A 281 -8.07 14.48 -8.61
N ALA A 282 -8.74 13.34 -8.79
CA ALA A 282 -9.56 13.09 -9.99
C ALA A 282 -10.87 13.88 -10.01
N THR A 283 -11.52 14.09 -8.86
CA THR A 283 -12.85 14.72 -8.80
C THR A 283 -12.77 16.24 -8.73
N LYS A 284 -11.76 16.80 -8.05
CA LYS A 284 -11.56 18.25 -7.93
C LYS A 284 -10.68 18.83 -9.05
N GLY A 285 -9.86 17.99 -9.69
CA GLY A 285 -8.91 18.43 -10.72
C GLY A 285 -7.74 19.23 -10.15
N GLY A 286 -7.19 18.79 -9.04
CA GLY A 286 -6.04 19.41 -8.35
C GLY A 286 -5.07 18.35 -7.85
N GLY A 287 -3.88 18.77 -7.48
CA GLY A 287 -2.85 17.92 -6.89
C GLY A 287 -1.44 18.30 -7.30
N ASP A 288 -0.46 17.77 -6.59
CA ASP A 288 0.97 17.91 -6.86
C ASP A 288 1.48 16.95 -7.95
N CYS A 289 2.79 16.86 -8.13
CA CYS A 289 3.40 15.94 -9.10
C CYS A 289 3.13 14.47 -8.77
N ASP A 290 3.19 14.11 -7.48
CA ASP A 290 3.05 12.75 -6.99
C ASP A 290 1.63 12.21 -7.21
N SER A 291 0.64 13.00 -6.78
CA SER A 291 -0.79 12.69 -6.93
C SER A 291 -1.19 12.50 -8.39
N ARG A 292 -0.68 13.38 -9.28
CA ARG A 292 -0.97 13.30 -10.73
C ARG A 292 -0.29 12.11 -11.38
N ALA A 293 0.99 11.85 -11.07
CA ALA A 293 1.74 10.75 -11.64
C ALA A 293 1.12 9.40 -11.24
N MET A 294 0.75 9.24 -9.97
CA MET A 294 0.12 8.00 -9.48
C MET A 294 -1.28 7.80 -10.05
N LEU A 295 -2.12 8.84 -10.08
CA LEU A 295 -3.45 8.76 -10.69
C LEU A 295 -3.36 8.36 -12.16
N TRP A 296 -2.45 8.97 -12.91
CA TRP A 296 -2.20 8.63 -14.31
C TRP A 296 -1.78 7.16 -14.47
N ALA A 297 -0.84 6.69 -13.64
CA ALA A 297 -0.39 5.30 -13.67
C ALA A 297 -1.52 4.31 -13.37
N ILE A 298 -2.38 4.58 -12.37
CA ILE A 298 -3.53 3.73 -12.06
C ILE A 298 -4.53 3.67 -13.22
N ILE A 299 -4.82 4.81 -13.86
CA ILE A 299 -5.72 4.83 -15.05
C ILE A 299 -5.15 3.98 -16.18
N LEU A 300 -3.84 4.00 -16.41
CA LEU A 300 -3.18 3.18 -17.42
C LEU A 300 -3.24 1.69 -17.04
N ASN A 301 -2.94 1.34 -15.79
CA ASN A 301 -2.97 -0.04 -15.34
C ASN A 301 -4.38 -0.65 -15.45
N TYR A 302 -5.45 0.12 -15.21
CA TYR A 302 -6.82 -0.31 -15.49
C TYR A 302 -7.15 -0.44 -17.00
N ALA A 303 -6.37 0.21 -17.85
CA ALA A 303 -6.47 0.07 -19.32
C ALA A 303 -5.57 -1.05 -19.88
N ASP A 304 -5.00 -1.90 -19.02
CA ASP A 304 -4.02 -2.95 -19.34
C ASP A 304 -2.71 -2.43 -19.95
N ILE A 305 -2.33 -1.19 -19.64
CA ILE A 305 -1.05 -0.56 -20.01
C ILE A 305 -0.19 -0.51 -18.77
N ARG A 306 0.93 -1.25 -18.77
CA ARG A 306 1.86 -1.24 -17.62
C ARG A 306 2.38 0.17 -17.39
N ALA A 307 2.19 0.66 -16.16
CA ALA A 307 2.61 1.99 -15.76
C ALA A 307 3.18 1.98 -14.34
N ALA A 308 4.12 2.86 -14.11
CA ALA A 308 4.85 3.06 -12.87
C ALA A 308 5.06 4.57 -12.67
N MET A 309 5.84 4.95 -11.67
CA MET A 309 6.32 6.34 -11.52
C MET A 309 7.81 6.37 -11.22
N MET A 310 8.42 7.54 -11.40
CA MET A 310 9.76 7.83 -10.91
C MET A 310 9.73 9.10 -10.06
N ILE A 311 10.57 9.13 -9.04
CA ILE A 311 10.71 10.24 -8.12
C ILE A 311 12.15 10.71 -8.03
N SER A 312 12.36 11.99 -7.75
CA SER A 312 13.67 12.59 -7.57
C SER A 312 13.72 13.52 -6.36
N PRO A 313 14.47 13.18 -5.31
CA PRO A 313 14.76 14.11 -4.22
C PRO A 313 15.47 15.35 -4.69
N LYS A 314 16.40 15.20 -5.65
CA LYS A 314 17.21 16.30 -6.16
C LYS A 314 16.35 17.36 -6.84
N TYR A 315 15.34 16.93 -7.59
CA TYR A 315 14.46 17.85 -8.31
C TYR A 315 13.16 18.15 -7.55
N SER A 316 12.94 17.50 -6.40
CA SER A 316 11.69 17.55 -5.64
C SER A 316 10.50 17.32 -6.56
N HIS A 317 10.56 16.26 -7.36
CA HIS A 317 9.62 16.01 -8.45
C HIS A 317 9.30 14.53 -8.67
N ALA A 318 8.11 14.27 -9.20
CA ALA A 318 7.66 12.95 -9.65
C ALA A 318 7.11 13.01 -11.07
N MET A 319 7.34 11.93 -11.83
CA MET A 319 6.84 11.75 -13.20
C MET A 319 6.26 10.36 -13.37
N GLY A 320 5.35 10.22 -14.34
CA GLY A 320 4.82 8.92 -14.75
C GLY A 320 5.80 8.17 -15.65
N LEU A 321 5.66 6.83 -15.65
CA LEU A 321 6.38 5.89 -16.51
C LEU A 321 5.37 4.95 -17.17
N ALA A 322 5.48 4.71 -18.47
CA ALA A 322 4.64 3.75 -19.19
C ALA A 322 5.46 2.82 -20.07
N ASP A 323 5.07 1.54 -20.09
CA ASP A 323 5.64 0.54 -21.00
C ASP A 323 4.89 0.60 -22.35
N VAL A 324 5.18 1.65 -23.11
CA VAL A 324 4.59 1.88 -24.43
C VAL A 324 5.65 2.13 -25.48
N ALA A 325 5.37 1.73 -26.72
CA ALA A 325 6.28 1.92 -27.84
C ALA A 325 6.33 3.39 -28.29
N GLY A 326 7.38 3.74 -29.04
CA GLY A 326 7.56 5.03 -29.73
C GLY A 326 8.75 5.83 -29.21
N ALA A 327 9.03 6.96 -29.86
CA ALA A 327 10.15 7.84 -29.56
C ALA A 327 9.90 8.68 -28.30
N GLY A 328 10.97 9.07 -27.61
CA GLY A 328 10.93 9.95 -26.44
C GLY A 328 11.99 9.60 -25.40
N ALA A 329 12.06 10.41 -24.35
CA ALA A 329 12.92 10.16 -23.20
C ALA A 329 12.46 8.89 -22.48
N ARG A 330 13.42 8.08 -22.08
CA ARG A 330 13.16 6.80 -21.42
C ARG A 330 13.98 6.67 -20.13
N PHE A 331 13.40 5.94 -19.20
CA PHE A 331 14.02 5.58 -17.94
C PHE A 331 14.07 4.06 -17.81
N GLU A 332 15.26 3.50 -17.60
CA GLU A 332 15.46 2.07 -17.43
C GLU A 332 15.34 1.69 -15.94
N ALA A 333 14.36 0.87 -15.62
CA ALA A 333 14.16 0.32 -14.29
C ALA A 333 13.44 -1.03 -14.38
N TYR A 334 13.78 -1.97 -13.49
CA TYR A 334 13.13 -3.30 -13.40
C TYR A 334 13.03 -4.00 -14.76
N GLU A 335 14.17 -4.08 -15.46
CA GLU A 335 14.29 -4.72 -16.78
C GLU A 335 13.36 -4.16 -17.88
N THR A 336 12.77 -3.00 -17.66
CA THR A 336 11.88 -2.32 -18.61
C THR A 336 12.41 -0.93 -18.94
N ASN A 337 12.32 -0.57 -20.23
CA ASN A 337 12.74 0.75 -20.74
C ASN A 337 11.51 1.64 -20.90
N TRP A 338 11.09 2.25 -19.80
CA TRP A 338 9.86 3.01 -19.66
C TRP A 338 9.89 4.34 -20.41
N LEU A 339 8.80 4.70 -21.08
CA LEU A 339 8.60 6.03 -21.64
C LEU A 339 8.19 7.01 -20.53
N VAL A 340 8.88 8.16 -20.44
CA VAL A 340 8.65 9.17 -19.41
C VAL A 340 7.40 9.99 -19.71
N ALA A 341 6.63 10.36 -18.69
CA ALA A 341 5.45 11.20 -18.76
C ALA A 341 5.52 12.32 -17.71
N GLU A 342 5.76 13.55 -18.14
CA GLU A 342 5.72 14.73 -17.30
C GLU A 342 4.26 15.15 -17.04
N THR A 343 3.79 15.05 -15.81
CA THR A 343 2.37 15.22 -15.46
C THR A 343 2.00 16.65 -15.06
N THR A 344 2.98 17.54 -14.89
CA THR A 344 2.78 18.92 -14.42
C THR A 344 2.91 19.98 -15.52
N ALA A 345 3.65 19.70 -16.58
CA ALA A 345 3.79 20.56 -17.74
C ALA A 345 2.97 20.03 -18.94
N LYS A 346 2.37 20.93 -19.71
CA LYS A 346 1.57 20.58 -20.89
C LYS A 346 2.47 20.26 -22.09
N ILE A 347 3.06 19.07 -22.04
CA ILE A 347 3.96 18.54 -23.09
C ILE A 347 3.54 17.11 -23.45
N ASP A 348 3.99 16.61 -24.58
CA ASP A 348 3.69 15.25 -25.03
C ASP A 348 4.47 14.20 -24.22
N ILE A 349 3.91 12.99 -24.14
CA ILE A 349 4.58 11.84 -23.53
C ILE A 349 5.92 11.56 -24.23
N GLY A 350 6.94 11.33 -23.44
CA GLY A 350 8.32 11.16 -23.90
C GLY A 350 9.12 12.46 -23.98
N LEU A 351 8.56 13.59 -23.57
CA LEU A 351 9.31 14.84 -23.40
C LEU A 351 9.62 15.06 -21.91
N ILE A 352 10.82 15.55 -21.64
CA ILE A 352 11.31 15.89 -20.29
C ILE A 352 12.24 17.12 -20.42
N ASP A 353 12.28 17.94 -19.40
CA ASP A 353 13.24 19.04 -19.31
C ASP A 353 14.67 18.48 -19.33
N LYS A 354 15.55 19.10 -20.14
CA LYS A 354 16.94 18.70 -20.26
C LYS A 354 17.69 18.73 -18.92
N GLU A 355 17.35 19.69 -18.04
CA GLU A 355 17.96 19.81 -16.72
C GLU A 355 17.57 18.67 -15.77
N GLN A 356 16.44 18.01 -16.04
CA GLN A 356 15.92 16.88 -15.27
C GLN A 356 16.18 15.51 -15.92
N ALA A 357 16.83 15.48 -17.09
CA ALA A 357 16.99 14.27 -17.91
C ALA A 357 18.10 13.31 -17.43
N ASP A 358 18.87 13.65 -16.37
CA ASP A 358 19.91 12.74 -15.84
C ASP A 358 19.26 11.60 -15.04
N PRO A 359 19.29 10.35 -15.54
CA PRO A 359 18.62 9.22 -14.89
C PRO A 359 19.18 8.85 -13.51
N LYS A 360 20.41 9.25 -13.20
CA LYS A 360 21.05 8.97 -11.90
C LYS A 360 20.39 9.71 -10.74
N ASN A 361 19.58 10.71 -11.03
CA ASN A 361 18.88 11.50 -10.02
C ASN A 361 17.44 11.03 -9.79
N TRP A 362 17.04 9.91 -10.39
CA TRP A 362 15.69 9.35 -10.31
C TRP A 362 15.68 7.94 -9.77
N PHE A 363 14.59 7.58 -9.09
CA PHE A 363 14.29 6.21 -8.68
C PHE A 363 12.96 5.79 -9.30
N GLY A 364 12.92 4.61 -9.89
CA GLY A 364 11.68 4.00 -10.34
C GLY A 364 10.89 3.40 -9.16
N ILE A 365 9.58 3.55 -9.19
CA ILE A 365 8.65 2.92 -8.25
C ILE A 365 7.70 2.06 -9.06
N LEU A 366 7.91 0.75 -8.99
CA LEU A 366 7.01 -0.23 -9.58
C LEU A 366 5.95 -0.62 -8.54
N PHE A 367 4.73 -0.83 -9.01
CA PHE A 367 3.56 -1.10 -8.18
C PHE A 367 3.13 -2.58 -8.15
N GLU A 368 3.91 -3.44 -8.82
CA GLU A 368 3.71 -4.90 -8.85
C GLU A 368 4.23 -5.57 -7.60
#